data_c9c9784ec9e6c79460c8c8c11f9ab594
#
_entry.id   c9c9784ec9e6c79460c8c8c11f9ab594
#
_cell.length_a   1.000
_cell.length_b   1.000
_cell.length_c   1.000
_cell.angle_alpha   90.00
_cell.angle_beta   90.00
_cell.angle_gamma   90.00
#
_symmetry.space_group_name_H-M   'P 1'
#
loop_
_entity.id
_entity.type
_entity.pdbx_description
1 polymer ?
#
loop_
_entity_poly.entity_id
_entity_poly.type
_entity_poly.pdbx_seq_one_letter_code
_entity_poly.pdbx_strand_id
1 'polypeptide(L)'
;KFDDVMNDQRQVIFSQRLNILKLSDIYEMLKDFLNELSEKLLKIKIDFKTSNDEKLFLAGIKNLTGNSISDSDLIKYGNLDDKKFFEKIFENFEKKREEKIKLIGDEQYRDLEKKIFLQILDFSWRAHLQYLEQLRQVIGLRSYGQKDPLSEFKKEAFTLFEVLLEKVKTDIIKFLLNMNLVLTNNESQKKQTSE
;
A
#
# COMPACT_ATOMS: atom_id res chain seq x y z
N LYS A 1 9.79 -11.19 27.00
CA LYS A 1 8.96 -9.96 27.13
C LYS A 1 9.01 -9.07 25.88
N PHE A 2 10.20 -8.74 25.31
CA PHE A 2 10.31 -8.05 24.02
C PHE A 2 9.81 -8.95 22.87
N ASP A 3 10.16 -10.22 22.92
CA ASP A 3 9.75 -11.22 21.93
C ASP A 3 8.22 -11.44 21.92
N ASP A 4 7.55 -11.27 23.05
CA ASP A 4 6.09 -11.39 23.14
C ASP A 4 5.40 -10.34 22.26
N VAL A 5 5.89 -9.08 22.29
CA VAL A 5 5.36 -8.00 21.44
C VAL A 5 5.51 -8.30 19.96
N MET A 6 6.70 -8.78 19.57
CA MET A 6 6.96 -9.16 18.17
C MET A 6 6.12 -10.37 17.75
N ASN A 7 5.89 -11.30 18.67
CA ASN A 7 5.07 -12.48 18.40
C ASN A 7 3.58 -12.13 18.23
N ASP A 8 3.04 -11.23 19.04
CA ASP A 8 1.66 -10.74 18.91
C ASP A 8 1.44 -10.09 17.53
N GLN A 9 2.36 -9.23 17.11
CA GLN A 9 2.30 -8.60 15.79
C GLN A 9 2.44 -9.64 14.66
N ARG A 10 3.30 -10.64 14.83
CA ARG A 10 3.45 -11.75 13.87
C ARG A 10 2.15 -12.52 13.70
N GLN A 11 1.41 -12.77 14.77
CA GLN A 11 0.13 -13.45 14.69
C GLN A 11 -0.90 -12.65 13.89
N VAL A 12 -0.94 -11.32 14.04
CA VAL A 12 -1.81 -10.44 13.25
C VAL A 12 -1.46 -10.54 11.76
N ILE A 13 -0.18 -10.41 11.40
CA ILE A 13 0.27 -10.52 9.99
C ILE A 13 -0.03 -11.90 9.41
N PHE A 14 0.21 -12.97 10.19
CA PHE A 14 -0.08 -14.33 9.74
C PHE A 14 -1.58 -14.56 9.52
N SER A 15 -2.42 -14.04 10.40
CA SER A 15 -3.87 -14.10 10.24
C SER A 15 -4.36 -13.34 9.00
N GLN A 16 -3.80 -12.17 8.74
CA GLN A 16 -4.10 -11.42 7.52
C GLN A 16 -3.67 -12.19 6.26
N ARG A 17 -2.47 -12.77 6.25
CA ARG A 17 -2.02 -13.62 5.13
C ARG A 17 -2.98 -14.78 4.86
N LEU A 18 -3.36 -15.50 5.89
CA LEU A 18 -4.31 -16.62 5.76
C LEU A 18 -5.66 -16.15 5.23
N ASN A 19 -6.14 -15.00 5.67
CA ASN A 19 -7.39 -14.43 5.18
C ASN A 19 -7.32 -14.14 3.68
N ILE A 20 -6.27 -13.46 3.22
CA ILE A 20 -6.05 -13.16 1.80
C ILE A 20 -5.98 -14.45 0.96
N LEU A 21 -5.28 -15.46 1.45
CA LEU A 21 -5.16 -16.75 0.73
C LEU A 21 -6.50 -17.48 0.58
N LYS A 22 -7.39 -17.35 1.57
CA LYS A 22 -8.71 -17.99 1.56
C LYS A 22 -9.74 -17.26 0.68
N LEU A 23 -9.59 -15.95 0.48
CA LEU A 23 -10.51 -15.18 -0.35
C LEU A 23 -10.34 -15.55 -1.84
N SER A 24 -11.45 -15.68 -2.53
CA SER A 24 -11.47 -15.83 -4.01
C SER A 24 -11.12 -14.51 -4.69
N ASP A 25 -11.53 -13.39 -4.09
CA ASP A 25 -11.33 -12.04 -4.57
C ASP A 25 -11.04 -11.10 -3.40
N ILE A 26 -10.11 -10.17 -3.58
CA ILE A 26 -9.76 -9.15 -2.58
C ILE A 26 -10.27 -7.75 -2.97
N TYR A 27 -11.10 -7.65 -4.00
CA TYR A 27 -11.54 -6.38 -4.55
C TYR A 27 -12.29 -5.49 -3.53
N GLU A 28 -13.18 -6.07 -2.72
CA GLU A 28 -13.87 -5.31 -1.66
C GLU A 28 -12.87 -4.74 -0.64
N MET A 29 -11.87 -5.52 -0.27
CA MET A 29 -10.79 -5.06 0.62
C MET A 29 -9.99 -3.91 -0.01
N LEU A 30 -9.73 -3.97 -1.32
CA LEU A 30 -9.05 -2.88 -2.03
C LEU A 30 -9.90 -1.59 -2.07
N LYS A 31 -11.22 -1.71 -2.19
CA LYS A 31 -12.14 -0.57 -2.09
C LYS A 31 -12.11 0.07 -0.70
N ASP A 32 -12.07 -0.73 0.35
CA ASP A 32 -11.93 -0.22 1.72
C ASP A 32 -10.61 0.55 1.89
N PHE A 33 -9.50 0.04 1.33
CA PHE A 33 -8.22 0.76 1.35
C PHE A 33 -8.26 2.08 0.57
N LEU A 34 -8.98 2.12 -0.56
CA LEU A 34 -9.21 3.37 -1.29
C LEU A 34 -10.05 4.36 -0.49
N ASN A 35 -11.07 3.89 0.21
CA ASN A 35 -11.88 4.73 1.08
C ASN A 35 -11.05 5.33 2.23
N GLU A 36 -10.22 4.54 2.89
CA GLU A 36 -9.29 5.04 3.91
C GLU A 36 -8.27 6.03 3.33
N LEU A 37 -7.79 5.78 2.10
CA LEU A 37 -6.88 6.69 1.40
C LEU A 37 -7.55 8.03 1.06
N SER A 38 -8.87 8.04 0.84
CA SER A 38 -9.63 9.24 0.51
C SER A 38 -9.49 10.34 1.57
N GLU A 39 -9.44 9.99 2.85
CA GLU A 39 -9.25 10.96 3.93
C GLU A 39 -7.90 11.67 3.84
N LYS A 40 -6.84 10.94 3.47
CA LYS A 40 -5.50 11.51 3.26
C LYS A 40 -5.48 12.40 2.03
N LEU A 41 -6.12 11.97 0.95
CA LEU A 41 -6.23 12.75 -0.29
C LEU A 41 -7.04 14.04 -0.10
N LEU A 42 -8.10 13.98 0.69
CA LEU A 42 -8.91 15.17 1.02
C LEU A 42 -8.13 16.19 1.85
N LYS A 43 -7.31 15.77 2.80
CA LYS A 43 -6.43 16.69 3.55
C LYS A 43 -5.49 17.44 2.60
N ILE A 44 -4.82 16.73 1.69
CA ILE A 44 -3.93 17.33 0.70
C ILE A 44 -4.69 18.33 -0.19
N LYS A 45 -5.93 17.99 -0.59
CA LYS A 45 -6.78 18.89 -1.40
C LYS A 45 -7.19 20.14 -0.62
N ILE A 46 -7.52 20.03 0.67
CA ILE A 46 -7.86 21.18 1.53
C ILE A 46 -6.65 22.12 1.64
N ASP A 47 -5.46 21.55 1.87
CA ASP A 47 -4.22 22.33 1.93
C ASP A 47 -3.94 23.04 0.60
N PHE A 48 -4.22 22.39 -0.54
CA PHE A 48 -4.11 22.99 -1.86
C PHE A 48 -5.05 24.18 -2.03
N LYS A 49 -6.31 24.05 -1.64
CA LYS A 49 -7.30 25.17 -1.71
C LYS A 49 -6.88 26.37 -0.86
N THR A 50 -6.15 26.12 0.21
CA THR A 50 -5.69 27.18 1.13
C THR A 50 -4.39 27.84 0.66
N SER A 51 -3.42 27.03 0.22
CA SER A 51 -2.08 27.49 -0.15
C SER A 51 -1.93 27.87 -1.63
N ASN A 52 -2.78 27.31 -2.48
CA ASN A 52 -2.69 27.37 -3.96
C ASN A 52 -1.33 26.87 -4.49
N ASP A 53 -0.64 25.99 -3.74
CA ASP A 53 0.65 25.42 -4.12
C ASP A 53 0.44 24.11 -4.92
N GLU A 54 0.42 24.25 -6.25
CA GLU A 54 0.24 23.13 -7.18
C GLU A 54 1.35 22.07 -7.04
N LYS A 55 2.60 22.49 -6.76
CA LYS A 55 3.72 21.55 -6.63
C LYS A 55 3.57 20.66 -5.42
N LEU A 56 3.20 21.26 -4.28
CA LEU A 56 2.97 20.53 -3.05
C LEU A 56 1.77 19.58 -3.18
N PHE A 57 0.69 20.06 -3.81
CA PHE A 57 -0.49 19.26 -4.12
C PHE A 57 -0.15 18.05 -4.97
N LEU A 58 0.50 18.24 -6.12
CA LEU A 58 0.89 17.16 -7.02
C LEU A 58 1.83 16.16 -6.34
N ALA A 59 2.83 16.64 -5.60
CA ALA A 59 3.74 15.78 -4.86
C ALA A 59 2.99 14.94 -3.80
N GLY A 60 2.07 15.54 -3.07
CA GLY A 60 1.27 14.87 -2.05
C GLY A 60 0.36 13.78 -2.65
N ILE A 61 -0.39 14.10 -3.71
CA ILE A 61 -1.25 13.10 -4.36
C ILE A 61 -0.42 11.97 -4.98
N LYS A 62 0.65 12.29 -5.72
CA LYS A 62 1.53 11.29 -6.33
C LYS A 62 2.26 10.40 -5.31
N ASN A 63 2.54 10.92 -4.13
CA ASN A 63 3.09 10.08 -3.06
C ASN A 63 2.15 8.95 -2.69
N LEU A 64 0.84 9.17 -2.73
CA LEU A 64 -0.19 8.19 -2.40
C LEU A 64 -0.65 7.34 -3.59
N THR A 65 -0.79 7.94 -4.78
CA THR A 65 -1.36 7.28 -5.97
C THR A 65 -0.34 6.93 -7.06
N GLY A 66 0.90 7.41 -6.94
CA GLY A 66 1.92 7.29 -8.00
C GLY A 66 1.61 8.20 -9.19
N ASN A 67 2.08 7.80 -10.37
CA ASN A 67 1.94 8.57 -11.62
C ASN A 67 0.79 8.06 -12.51
N SER A 68 -0.23 7.43 -11.92
CA SER A 68 -1.35 6.83 -12.66
C SER A 68 -2.28 7.87 -13.31
N ILE A 69 -2.25 9.11 -12.84
CA ILE A 69 -3.04 10.24 -13.34
C ILE A 69 -2.09 11.35 -13.75
N SER A 70 -2.38 12.04 -14.86
CA SER A 70 -1.56 13.16 -15.35
C SER A 70 -1.65 14.37 -14.42
N ASP A 71 -0.61 15.20 -14.39
CA ASP A 71 -0.55 16.43 -13.58
C ASP A 71 -1.69 17.37 -13.92
N SER A 72 -1.98 17.53 -15.22
CA SER A 72 -3.07 18.40 -15.70
C SER A 72 -4.45 17.92 -15.22
N ASP A 73 -4.67 16.61 -15.15
CA ASP A 73 -5.95 16.08 -14.66
C ASP A 73 -6.02 16.14 -13.14
N LEU A 74 -4.92 15.92 -12.42
CA LEU A 74 -4.87 16.08 -10.96
C LEU A 74 -5.23 17.53 -10.55
N ILE A 75 -4.69 18.53 -11.25
CA ILE A 75 -5.02 19.95 -10.97
C ILE A 75 -6.49 20.20 -11.24
N LYS A 76 -7.05 19.70 -12.36
CA LYS A 76 -8.50 19.80 -12.63
C LYS A 76 -9.32 19.15 -11.52
N TYR A 77 -8.93 17.95 -11.06
CA TYR A 77 -9.64 17.25 -9.98
C TYR A 77 -9.54 17.99 -8.65
N GLY A 78 -8.41 18.60 -8.33
CA GLY A 78 -8.22 19.43 -7.14
C GLY A 78 -9.22 20.58 -7.04
N ASN A 79 -9.67 21.12 -8.17
CA ASN A 79 -10.65 22.20 -8.25
C ASN A 79 -12.13 21.75 -8.18
N LEU A 80 -12.40 20.43 -8.25
CA LEU A 80 -13.76 19.89 -8.08
C LEU A 80 -14.23 19.97 -6.61
N ASP A 81 -15.49 19.68 -6.36
CA ASP A 81 -15.97 19.39 -5.01
C ASP A 81 -15.36 18.08 -4.48
N ASP A 82 -15.43 17.86 -3.17
CA ASP A 82 -14.71 16.75 -2.52
C ASP A 82 -15.23 15.38 -2.98
N LYS A 83 -16.54 15.27 -3.20
CA LYS A 83 -17.17 14.04 -3.68
C LYS A 83 -16.69 13.69 -5.09
N LYS A 84 -16.75 14.66 -6.01
CA LYS A 84 -16.29 14.46 -7.40
C LYS A 84 -14.79 14.22 -7.49
N PHE A 85 -14.00 14.89 -6.65
CA PHE A 85 -12.56 14.62 -6.57
C PHE A 85 -12.29 13.16 -6.27
N PHE A 86 -12.95 12.61 -5.25
CA PHE A 86 -12.78 11.23 -4.87
C PHE A 86 -13.33 10.26 -5.93
N GLU A 87 -14.52 10.56 -6.49
CA GLU A 87 -15.09 9.77 -7.60
C GLU A 87 -14.11 9.64 -8.77
N LYS A 88 -13.38 10.72 -9.13
CA LYS A 88 -12.37 10.67 -10.20
C LYS A 88 -11.17 9.80 -9.88
N ILE A 89 -10.70 9.81 -8.64
CA ILE A 89 -9.62 8.90 -8.19
C ILE A 89 -10.10 7.45 -8.25
N PHE A 90 -11.32 7.18 -7.77
CA PHE A 90 -11.92 5.86 -7.77
C PHE A 90 -12.16 5.35 -9.20
N GLU A 91 -12.75 6.17 -10.09
CA GLU A 91 -12.92 5.86 -11.51
C GLU A 91 -11.60 5.49 -12.20
N ASN A 92 -10.50 6.21 -11.86
CA ASN A 92 -9.19 5.86 -12.40
C ASN A 92 -8.70 4.48 -11.93
N PHE A 93 -8.93 4.14 -10.67
CA PHE A 93 -8.60 2.82 -10.14
C PHE A 93 -9.38 1.72 -10.86
N GLU A 94 -10.69 1.87 -11.00
CA GLU A 94 -11.57 0.93 -11.70
C GLU A 94 -11.15 0.73 -13.16
N LYS A 95 -10.93 1.84 -13.87
CA LYS A 95 -10.50 1.81 -15.26
C LYS A 95 -9.18 1.06 -15.44
N LYS A 96 -8.19 1.33 -14.56
CA LYS A 96 -6.90 0.64 -14.59
C LYS A 96 -7.02 -0.85 -14.27
N ARG A 97 -7.94 -1.21 -13.38
CA ARG A 97 -8.26 -2.60 -13.07
C ARG A 97 -8.90 -3.31 -14.26
N GLU A 98 -9.93 -2.72 -14.85
CA GLU A 98 -10.62 -3.29 -16.02
C GLU A 98 -9.70 -3.47 -17.23
N GLU A 99 -8.82 -2.49 -17.50
CA GLU A 99 -7.81 -2.59 -18.57
C GLU A 99 -6.94 -3.85 -18.40
N LYS A 100 -6.52 -4.15 -17.18
CA LYS A 100 -5.68 -5.30 -16.87
C LYS A 100 -6.46 -6.63 -16.92
N ILE A 101 -7.71 -6.63 -16.45
CA ILE A 101 -8.60 -7.78 -16.57
C ILE A 101 -8.82 -8.13 -18.03
N LYS A 102 -9.02 -7.14 -18.91
CA LYS A 102 -9.16 -7.36 -20.36
C LYS A 102 -7.91 -7.95 -21.01
N LEU A 103 -6.72 -7.67 -20.45
CA LEU A 103 -5.45 -8.16 -20.98
C LEU A 103 -5.16 -9.62 -20.62
N ILE A 104 -5.40 -10.02 -19.37
CA ILE A 104 -4.98 -11.34 -18.88
C ILE A 104 -6.12 -12.23 -18.39
N GLY A 105 -7.36 -11.74 -18.36
CA GLY A 105 -8.52 -12.44 -17.84
C GLY A 105 -8.76 -12.18 -16.34
N ASP A 106 -10.01 -12.33 -15.92
CA ASP A 106 -10.46 -11.98 -14.57
C ASP A 106 -9.83 -12.87 -13.48
N GLU A 107 -9.81 -14.17 -13.68
CA GLU A 107 -9.24 -15.13 -12.71
C GLU A 107 -7.73 -14.87 -12.49
N GLN A 108 -6.98 -14.75 -13.58
CA GLN A 108 -5.54 -14.50 -13.55
C GLN A 108 -5.22 -13.15 -12.90
N TYR A 109 -6.06 -12.14 -13.13
CA TYR A 109 -5.86 -10.83 -12.53
C TYR A 109 -6.15 -10.84 -11.03
N ARG A 110 -7.20 -11.51 -10.55
CA ARG A 110 -7.47 -11.69 -9.12
C ARG A 110 -6.35 -12.42 -8.41
N ASP A 111 -5.80 -13.46 -9.01
CA ASP A 111 -4.64 -14.16 -8.45
C ASP A 111 -3.39 -13.27 -8.41
N LEU A 112 -3.20 -12.43 -9.42
CA LEU A 112 -2.11 -11.46 -9.45
C LEU A 112 -2.28 -10.39 -8.34
N GLU A 113 -3.47 -9.84 -8.15
CA GLU A 113 -3.77 -8.89 -7.06
C GLU A 113 -3.41 -9.51 -5.69
N LYS A 114 -3.82 -10.75 -5.43
CA LYS A 114 -3.49 -11.48 -4.20
C LYS A 114 -1.98 -11.69 -4.02
N LYS A 115 -1.28 -12.09 -5.08
CA LYS A 115 0.18 -12.27 -5.04
C LYS A 115 0.91 -10.97 -4.73
N ILE A 116 0.51 -9.88 -5.37
CA ILE A 116 1.07 -8.54 -5.13
C ILE A 116 0.84 -8.13 -3.67
N PHE A 117 -0.38 -8.30 -3.18
CA PHE A 117 -0.69 -7.99 -1.78
C PHE A 117 0.22 -8.75 -0.82
N LEU A 118 0.33 -10.06 -0.98
CA LEU A 118 1.19 -10.89 -0.12
C LEU A 118 2.67 -10.50 -0.21
N GLN A 119 3.17 -10.17 -1.40
CA GLN A 119 4.56 -9.72 -1.58
C GLN A 119 4.84 -8.40 -0.86
N ILE A 120 3.95 -7.42 -0.98
CA ILE A 120 4.08 -6.12 -0.31
C ILE A 120 4.01 -6.29 1.21
N LEU A 121 3.05 -7.08 1.69
CA LEU A 121 2.91 -7.39 3.11
C LEU A 121 4.18 -8.06 3.67
N ASP A 122 4.70 -9.08 2.99
CA ASP A 122 5.88 -9.84 3.41
C ASP A 122 7.14 -8.98 3.40
N PHE A 123 7.31 -8.14 2.38
CA PHE A 123 8.44 -7.22 2.30
C PHE A 123 8.40 -6.20 3.43
N SER A 124 7.25 -5.57 3.64
CA SER A 124 7.06 -4.56 4.68
C SER A 124 7.21 -5.16 6.08
N TRP A 125 6.70 -6.37 6.30
CA TRP A 125 6.85 -7.10 7.56
C TRP A 125 8.31 -7.42 7.88
N ARG A 126 9.09 -7.89 6.91
CA ARG A 126 10.51 -8.16 7.12
C ARG A 126 11.29 -6.90 7.48
N ALA A 127 11.03 -5.79 6.80
CA ALA A 127 11.65 -4.50 7.13
C ALA A 127 11.29 -4.04 8.55
N HIS A 128 10.02 -4.23 8.95
CA HIS A 128 9.54 -3.90 10.29
C HIS A 128 10.24 -4.73 11.38
N LEU A 129 10.40 -6.03 11.17
CA LEU A 129 11.12 -6.89 12.12
C LEU A 129 12.58 -6.45 12.31
N GLN A 130 13.26 -6.06 11.22
CA GLN A 130 14.62 -5.54 11.30
C GLN A 130 14.67 -4.23 12.11
N TYR A 131 13.68 -3.35 11.92
CA TYR A 131 13.60 -2.12 12.67
C TYR A 131 13.32 -2.37 14.17
N LEU A 132 12.41 -3.29 14.50
CA LEU A 132 12.13 -3.65 15.90
C LEU A 132 13.35 -4.27 16.59
N GLU A 133 14.15 -5.05 15.87
CA GLU A 133 15.39 -5.59 16.43
C GLU A 133 16.42 -4.49 16.72
N GLN A 134 16.57 -3.52 15.81
CA GLN A 134 17.40 -2.34 16.06
C GLN A 134 16.89 -1.51 17.24
N LEU A 135 15.58 -1.28 17.32
CA LEU A 135 14.94 -0.58 18.43
C LEU A 135 15.23 -1.29 19.75
N ARG A 136 15.12 -2.62 19.80
CA ARG A 136 15.41 -3.42 20.97
C ARG A 136 16.83 -3.24 21.49
N GLN A 137 17.81 -3.14 20.58
CA GLN A 137 19.21 -2.93 20.95
C GLN A 137 19.46 -1.55 21.57
N VAL A 138 18.78 -0.51 21.07
CA VAL A 138 19.02 0.87 21.51
C VAL A 138 18.10 1.31 22.65
N ILE A 139 16.96 0.67 22.87
CA ILE A 139 15.98 1.08 23.87
C ILE A 139 16.54 0.99 25.30
N GLY A 140 17.42 0.02 25.55
CA GLY A 140 18.11 -0.12 26.83
C GLY A 140 19.00 1.05 27.21
N LEU A 141 19.52 1.80 26.21
CA LEU A 141 20.31 3.00 26.45
C LEU A 141 19.46 4.18 26.90
N ARG A 142 18.14 4.18 26.61
CA ARG A 142 17.19 5.22 27.04
C ARG A 142 16.80 5.09 28.52
N SER A 143 17.15 3.99 29.18
CA SER A 143 16.84 3.76 30.61
C SER A 143 17.52 4.74 31.58
N TYR A 144 18.52 5.49 31.13
CA TYR A 144 19.13 6.59 31.90
C TYR A 144 18.15 7.69 32.30
N GLY A 145 16.94 7.76 31.69
CA GLY A 145 15.90 8.75 31.95
C GLY A 145 14.76 8.28 32.87
N GLN A 146 14.95 7.27 33.73
CA GLN A 146 13.94 6.71 34.66
C GLN A 146 12.70 6.08 33.99
N LYS A 147 12.75 5.78 32.68
CA LYS A 147 11.67 5.10 31.99
C LYS A 147 11.95 3.59 31.90
N ASP A 148 10.89 2.79 32.07
CA ASP A 148 11.01 1.34 31.88
C ASP A 148 11.22 1.00 30.40
N PRO A 149 12.37 0.41 29.99
CA PRO A 149 12.68 0.12 28.60
C PRO A 149 11.66 -0.74 27.91
N LEU A 150 11.03 -1.68 28.64
CA LEU A 150 10.01 -2.56 28.06
C LEU A 150 8.74 -1.80 27.73
N SER A 151 8.32 -0.88 28.58
CA SER A 151 7.13 -0.04 28.34
C SER A 151 7.34 0.92 27.17
N GLU A 152 8.51 1.52 27.06
CA GLU A 152 8.87 2.37 25.91
C GLU A 152 8.92 1.56 24.61
N PHE A 153 9.54 0.37 24.64
CA PHE A 153 9.55 -0.52 23.49
C PHE A 153 8.13 -0.91 23.02
N LYS A 154 7.26 -1.32 23.96
CA LYS A 154 5.87 -1.67 23.63
C LYS A 154 5.15 -0.54 22.92
N LYS A 155 5.26 0.67 23.48
CA LYS A 155 4.61 1.87 22.91
C LYS A 155 5.13 2.19 21.50
N GLU A 156 6.45 2.21 21.32
CA GLU A 156 7.07 2.53 20.04
C GLU A 156 6.79 1.43 18.99
N ALA A 157 6.90 0.16 19.38
CA ALA A 157 6.60 -0.98 18.54
C ALA A 157 5.12 -0.99 18.08
N PHE A 158 4.18 -0.61 18.95
CA PHE A 158 2.77 -0.48 18.59
C PHE A 158 2.55 0.61 17.55
N THR A 159 3.08 1.82 17.78
CA THR A 159 2.97 2.93 16.82
C THR A 159 3.58 2.57 15.46
N LEU A 160 4.74 1.93 15.46
CA LEU A 160 5.41 1.49 14.24
C LEU A 160 4.60 0.43 13.48
N PHE A 161 3.91 -0.43 14.21
CA PHE A 161 3.05 -1.45 13.61
C PHE A 161 1.79 -0.84 12.97
N GLU A 162 1.18 0.15 13.60
CA GLU A 162 0.07 0.89 13.00
C GLU A 162 0.51 1.59 11.70
N VAL A 163 1.68 2.26 11.73
CA VAL A 163 2.27 2.89 10.53
C VAL A 163 2.55 1.86 9.43
N LEU A 164 3.05 0.67 9.79
CA LEU A 164 3.26 -0.44 8.84
C LEU A 164 1.96 -0.81 8.14
N LEU A 165 0.88 -1.07 8.89
CA LEU A 165 -0.41 -1.50 8.33
C LEU A 165 -0.99 -0.44 7.39
N GLU A 166 -0.94 0.83 7.79
CA GLU A 166 -1.36 1.95 6.95
C GLU A 166 -0.53 2.08 5.67
N LYS A 167 0.79 1.91 5.79
CA LYS A 167 1.69 1.97 4.65
C LYS A 167 1.44 0.84 3.66
N VAL A 168 1.21 -0.38 4.14
CA VAL A 168 0.89 -1.55 3.29
C VAL A 168 -0.34 -1.28 2.45
N LYS A 169 -1.42 -0.75 3.02
CA LYS A 169 -2.65 -0.40 2.28
C LYS A 169 -2.37 0.60 1.16
N THR A 170 -1.63 1.66 1.48
CA THR A 170 -1.25 2.70 0.50
C THR A 170 -0.36 2.13 -0.61
N ASP A 171 0.66 1.35 -0.25
CA ASP A 171 1.62 0.77 -1.20
C ASP A 171 0.94 -0.21 -2.18
N ILE A 172 -0.04 -0.99 -1.71
CA ILE A 172 -0.83 -1.90 -2.56
C ILE A 172 -1.61 -1.11 -3.59
N ILE A 173 -2.40 -0.11 -3.18
CA ILE A 173 -3.19 0.72 -4.10
C ILE A 173 -2.28 1.43 -5.09
N LYS A 174 -1.19 2.04 -4.61
CA LYS A 174 -0.21 2.71 -5.46
C LYS A 174 0.43 1.76 -6.47
N PHE A 175 0.79 0.54 -6.05
CA PHE A 175 1.38 -0.45 -6.94
C PHE A 175 0.38 -0.89 -8.01
N LEU A 176 -0.86 -1.24 -7.63
CA LEU A 176 -1.90 -1.68 -8.55
C LEU A 176 -2.26 -0.59 -9.58
N LEU A 177 -2.25 0.68 -9.18
CA LEU A 177 -2.49 1.81 -10.08
C LEU A 177 -1.40 1.97 -11.15
N ASN A 178 -0.13 1.72 -10.79
CA ASN A 178 1.02 2.07 -11.62
C ASN A 178 1.68 0.89 -12.33
N MET A 179 1.34 -0.35 -11.98
CA MET A 179 1.91 -1.51 -12.65
C MET A 179 1.46 -1.61 -14.10
N ASN A 180 2.39 -1.96 -14.98
CA ASN A 180 2.13 -2.27 -16.38
C ASN A 180 2.27 -3.78 -16.61
N LEU A 181 1.31 -4.38 -17.31
CA LEU A 181 1.41 -5.77 -17.75
C LEU A 181 2.01 -5.82 -19.16
N VAL A 182 3.06 -6.60 -19.32
CA VAL A 182 3.68 -6.88 -20.62
C VAL A 182 3.40 -8.34 -20.94
N LEU A 183 2.65 -8.59 -22.01
CA LEU A 183 2.44 -9.93 -22.50
C LEU A 183 3.69 -10.36 -23.27
N THR A 184 4.47 -11.30 -22.70
CA THR A 184 5.56 -11.94 -23.43
C THR A 184 4.98 -13.07 -24.25
N ASN A 185 5.01 -12.95 -25.59
CA ASN A 185 4.66 -14.05 -26.49
C ASN A 185 5.76 -15.12 -26.41
N ASN A 186 5.52 -16.18 -25.65
CA ASN A 186 6.41 -17.34 -25.52
C ASN A 186 6.30 -18.30 -26.73
N GLU A 187 6.04 -17.80 -27.94
CA GLU A 187 6.02 -18.66 -29.15
C GLU A 187 7.39 -18.90 -29.80
N SER A 188 8.47 -18.25 -29.31
CA SER A 188 9.78 -18.33 -29.96
C SER A 188 10.70 -19.46 -29.45
N GLN A 189 10.32 -20.24 -28.45
CA GLN A 189 11.24 -21.26 -27.87
C GLN A 189 10.92 -22.72 -28.20
N LYS A 190 9.89 -23.02 -29.01
CA LYS A 190 9.55 -24.42 -29.38
C LYS A 190 10.14 -24.88 -30.72
N LYS A 191 11.00 -24.08 -31.38
CA LYS A 191 11.57 -24.46 -32.70
C LYS A 191 13.07 -24.76 -32.71
N GLN A 192 13.73 -24.93 -31.58
CA GLN A 192 15.19 -25.25 -31.57
C GLN A 192 15.55 -26.57 -30.89
N THR A 193 14.63 -27.49 -30.72
CA THR A 193 14.98 -28.85 -30.23
C THR A 193 14.38 -29.95 -31.13
N SER A 194 14.56 -29.82 -32.45
CA SER A 194 14.36 -30.89 -33.39
C SER A 194 15.20 -30.66 -34.64
N GLU A 195 16.51 -30.84 -34.46
CA GLU A 195 17.49 -31.29 -35.49
C GLU A 195 18.57 -32.10 -34.79
#